data_d4e25a9b15a793f497d4415100654165
#
_entry.id   d4e25a9b15a793f497d4415100654165
#
_cell.length_a   1.000
_cell.length_b   1.000
_cell.length_c   1.000
_cell.angle_alpha   90.00
_cell.angle_beta   90.00
_cell.angle_gamma   90.00
#
_symmetry.space_group_name_H-M   'P 1'
#
loop_
_entity.id
_entity.type
_entity.pdbx_description
1 polymer ?
#
loop_
_entity_poly.entity_id
_entity_poly.type
_entity_poly.pdbx_seq_one_letter_code
_entity_poly.pdbx_strand_id
1 'polypeptide(L)'
;MSLNNNFMLRAIELSINSANNTGGPFGCVIVKDNKIIAEGSNKVTSSNDPTAHAEIVAIRDACQKLNTFNLSGSDLYASCEPCPMCLSAIYWSHIDNIFYANTRDDAKNINFDDSFIYSEFSKKIEDRKIPIKQMLRDEALKA
;
A
#
# COMPACT_ATOMS: atom_id res chain seq x y z
N MET A 1 18.94 -12.86 -3.49
CA MET A 1 17.54 -12.77 -3.11
C MET A 1 16.78 -13.95 -3.73
N SER A 2 16.28 -14.87 -2.96
CA SER A 2 15.46 -15.98 -3.48
C SER A 2 14.00 -15.53 -3.49
N LEU A 3 13.41 -15.43 -4.68
CA LEU A 3 11.98 -15.24 -4.86
C LEU A 3 11.24 -16.42 -4.26
N ASN A 4 10.42 -16.21 -3.26
CA ASN A 4 9.59 -17.26 -2.69
C ASN A 4 8.16 -17.13 -3.24
N ASN A 5 7.85 -17.93 -4.24
CA ASN A 5 6.53 -17.91 -4.89
C ASN A 5 5.37 -18.19 -3.91
N ASN A 6 5.61 -18.91 -2.82
CA ASN A 6 4.56 -19.20 -1.84
C ASN A 6 4.02 -17.93 -1.15
N PHE A 7 4.87 -16.93 -0.91
CA PHE A 7 4.43 -15.68 -0.32
C PHE A 7 3.57 -14.88 -1.30
N MET A 8 3.95 -14.86 -2.59
CA MET A 8 3.13 -14.24 -3.63
C MET A 8 1.81 -14.97 -3.83
N LEU A 9 1.82 -16.30 -3.85
CA LEU A 9 0.59 -17.11 -3.94
C LEU A 9 -0.35 -16.80 -2.77
N ARG A 10 0.18 -16.58 -1.56
CA ARG A 10 -0.65 -16.16 -0.42
C ARG A 10 -1.26 -14.78 -0.61
N ALA A 11 -0.49 -13.82 -1.10
CA ALA A 11 -1.01 -12.48 -1.43
C ALA A 11 -2.13 -12.54 -2.50
N ILE A 12 -1.95 -13.38 -3.52
CA ILE A 12 -2.96 -13.60 -4.56
C ILE A 12 -4.22 -14.27 -3.99
N GLU A 13 -4.07 -15.27 -3.14
CA GLU A 13 -5.20 -15.93 -2.45
C GLU A 13 -6.01 -14.90 -1.64
N LEU A 14 -5.35 -14.04 -0.89
CA LEU A 14 -6.00 -12.96 -0.15
C LEU A 14 -6.76 -11.99 -1.09
N SER A 15 -6.22 -11.71 -2.26
CA SER A 15 -6.88 -10.85 -3.25
C SER A 15 -8.15 -11.48 -3.81
N ILE A 16 -8.14 -12.77 -4.09
CA ILE A 16 -9.30 -13.52 -4.59
C ILE A 16 -10.39 -13.58 -3.51
N ASN A 17 -10.00 -13.89 -2.28
CA ASN A 17 -10.94 -13.92 -1.16
C ASN A 17 -11.56 -12.54 -0.89
N SER A 18 -10.78 -11.47 -1.00
CA SER A 18 -11.26 -10.10 -0.86
C SER A 18 -12.29 -9.75 -1.94
N ALA A 19 -12.01 -10.04 -3.20
CA ALA A 19 -12.93 -9.81 -4.32
C ALA A 19 -14.27 -10.53 -4.13
N ASN A 20 -14.27 -11.71 -3.57
CA ASN A 20 -15.48 -12.52 -3.37
C ASN A 20 -16.29 -12.11 -2.13
N ASN A 21 -15.70 -11.43 -1.14
CA ASN A 21 -16.34 -11.26 0.17
C ASN A 21 -16.36 -9.81 0.69
N THR A 22 -15.26 -9.06 0.60
CA THR A 22 -15.07 -7.83 1.40
C THR A 22 -14.73 -6.58 0.63
N GLY A 23 -14.39 -6.65 -0.63
CA GLY A 23 -14.02 -5.45 -1.38
C GLY A 23 -13.19 -5.70 -2.62
N GLY A 24 -12.26 -4.78 -2.92
CA GLY A 24 -11.43 -4.85 -4.10
C GLY A 24 -10.47 -6.05 -4.13
N PRO A 25 -10.05 -6.48 -5.33
CA PRO A 25 -9.25 -7.69 -5.54
C PRO A 25 -7.76 -7.46 -5.24
N PHE A 26 -7.45 -7.10 -4.01
CA PHE A 26 -6.09 -6.78 -3.58
C PHE A 26 -5.73 -7.49 -2.28
N GLY A 27 -4.54 -8.09 -2.26
CA GLY A 27 -3.99 -8.79 -1.11
C GLY A 27 -2.50 -8.50 -0.96
N CYS A 28 -2.01 -8.58 0.27
CA CYS A 28 -0.64 -8.27 0.62
C CYS A 28 -0.18 -9.11 1.80
N VAL A 29 1.08 -9.56 1.76
CA VAL A 29 1.75 -10.15 2.91
C VAL A 29 3.08 -9.46 3.18
N ILE A 30 3.45 -9.35 4.46
CA ILE A 30 4.76 -8.86 4.90
C ILE A 30 5.51 -10.04 5.51
N VAL A 31 6.75 -10.19 5.07
CA VAL A 31 7.61 -11.33 5.41
C VAL A 31 8.86 -10.85 6.11
N LYS A 32 9.22 -11.48 7.22
CA LYS A 32 10.47 -11.27 7.92
C LYS A 32 11.04 -12.62 8.36
N ASP A 33 12.35 -12.81 8.24
CA ASP A 33 13.03 -14.06 8.58
C ASP A 33 12.34 -15.29 7.96
N ASN A 34 11.98 -15.17 6.66
CA ASN A 34 11.30 -16.21 5.88
C ASN A 34 9.94 -16.66 6.46
N LYS A 35 9.25 -15.77 7.19
CA LYS A 35 7.92 -16.03 7.76
C LYS A 35 6.98 -14.86 7.46
N ILE A 36 5.73 -15.16 7.15
CA ILE A 36 4.68 -14.15 7.06
C ILE A 36 4.41 -13.62 8.47
N ILE A 37 4.64 -12.34 8.68
CA ILE A 37 4.39 -11.65 9.96
C ILE A 37 3.08 -10.88 9.95
N ALA A 38 2.59 -10.49 8.78
CA ALA A 38 1.32 -9.78 8.64
C ALA A 38 0.69 -10.03 7.28
N GLU A 39 -0.63 -9.94 7.23
CA GLU A 39 -1.43 -10.06 6.01
C GLU A 39 -2.41 -8.90 5.92
N GLY A 40 -2.78 -8.54 4.70
CA GLY A 40 -3.79 -7.53 4.45
C GLY A 40 -4.59 -7.82 3.19
N SER A 41 -5.84 -7.41 3.20
CA SER A 41 -6.72 -7.33 2.04
C SER A 41 -7.42 -5.98 2.02
N ASN A 42 -7.98 -5.59 0.86
CA ASN A 42 -8.68 -4.32 0.73
C ASN A 42 -9.89 -4.25 1.66
N LYS A 43 -9.96 -3.24 2.51
CA LYS A 43 -11.06 -2.99 3.46
C LYS A 43 -11.70 -1.60 3.30
N VAL A 44 -11.47 -0.93 2.17
CA VAL A 44 -11.97 0.43 1.92
C VAL A 44 -13.48 0.51 2.14
N THR A 45 -14.25 -0.35 1.51
CA THR A 45 -15.73 -0.33 1.61
C THR A 45 -16.24 -0.91 2.92
N SER A 46 -15.64 -1.99 3.42
CA SER A 46 -16.09 -2.65 4.64
C SER A 46 -15.81 -1.85 5.92
N SER A 47 -14.76 -1.03 5.93
CA SER A 47 -14.39 -0.20 7.09
C SER A 47 -14.64 1.29 6.89
N ASN A 48 -15.20 1.72 5.75
CA ASN A 48 -15.38 3.13 5.39
C ASN A 48 -14.07 3.94 5.53
N ASP A 49 -12.95 3.34 5.12
CA ASP A 49 -11.63 3.94 5.19
C ASP A 49 -10.99 3.93 3.79
N PRO A 50 -10.92 5.08 3.08
CA PRO A 50 -10.35 5.14 1.75
C PRO A 50 -8.86 4.79 1.70
N THR A 51 -8.18 4.77 2.84
CA THR A 51 -6.76 4.41 2.94
C THR A 51 -6.53 2.93 3.21
N ALA A 52 -7.56 2.15 3.51
CA ALA A 52 -7.46 0.74 3.88
C ALA A 52 -7.19 -0.19 2.69
N HIS A 53 -6.18 0.14 1.88
CA HIS A 53 -5.62 -0.75 0.88
C HIS A 53 -4.92 -1.95 1.54
N ALA A 54 -4.74 -3.04 0.82
CA ALA A 54 -4.16 -4.27 1.36
C ALA A 54 -2.79 -4.04 2.01
N GLU A 55 -1.93 -3.23 1.38
CA GLU A 55 -0.60 -2.91 1.88
C GLU A 55 -0.68 -2.09 3.17
N ILE A 56 -1.57 -1.10 3.23
CA ILE A 56 -1.78 -0.28 4.44
C ILE A 56 -2.27 -1.15 5.60
N VAL A 57 -3.21 -2.04 5.34
CA VAL A 57 -3.74 -2.99 6.35
C VAL A 57 -2.61 -3.88 6.86
N ALA A 58 -1.78 -4.44 5.97
CA ALA A 58 -0.66 -5.30 6.33
C ALA A 58 0.42 -4.55 7.12
N ILE A 59 0.77 -3.31 6.72
CA ILE A 59 1.76 -2.48 7.44
C ILE A 59 1.27 -2.19 8.86
N ARG A 60 0.02 -1.78 9.04
CA ARG A 60 -0.57 -1.51 10.37
C ARG A 60 -0.53 -2.75 11.25
N ASP A 61 -0.93 -3.91 10.72
CA ASP A 61 -0.90 -5.18 11.44
C ASP A 61 0.54 -5.56 11.86
N ALA A 62 1.50 -5.47 10.96
CA ALA A 62 2.90 -5.76 11.24
C ALA A 62 3.46 -4.83 12.33
N CYS A 63 3.21 -3.54 12.23
CA CYS A 63 3.68 -2.56 13.21
C CYS A 63 3.09 -2.81 14.60
N GLN A 64 1.82 -3.17 14.69
CA GLN A 64 1.17 -3.52 15.95
C GLN A 64 1.76 -4.80 16.55
N LYS A 65 1.89 -5.86 15.77
CA LYS A 65 2.43 -7.15 16.22
C LYS A 65 3.88 -7.06 16.69
N LEU A 66 4.70 -6.28 15.99
CA LEU A 66 6.11 -6.10 16.32
C LEU A 66 6.37 -4.95 17.30
N ASN A 67 5.33 -4.19 17.65
CA ASN A 67 5.42 -2.99 18.49
C ASN A 67 6.50 -2.01 18.01
N THR A 68 6.49 -1.70 16.71
CA THR A 68 7.45 -0.81 16.07
C THR A 68 6.83 -0.12 14.87
N PHE A 69 7.31 1.07 14.52
CA PHE A 69 6.99 1.75 13.25
C PHE A 69 8.03 1.45 12.14
N ASN A 70 9.10 0.73 12.46
CA ASN A 70 10.19 0.43 11.54
C ASN A 70 10.19 -1.06 11.21
N LEU A 71 9.92 -1.38 9.93
CA LEU A 71 9.83 -2.73 9.40
C LEU A 71 11.09 -3.13 8.59
N SER A 72 12.25 -2.52 8.87
CA SER A 72 13.52 -2.89 8.25
C SER A 72 13.79 -4.39 8.43
N GLY A 73 14.35 -5.02 7.40
CA GLY A 73 14.55 -6.46 7.37
C GLY A 73 13.30 -7.23 6.93
N SER A 74 12.27 -6.53 6.47
CA SER A 74 11.05 -7.17 5.96
C SER A 74 10.88 -6.95 4.46
N ASP A 75 10.24 -7.90 3.80
CA ASP A 75 9.83 -7.85 2.41
C ASP A 75 8.31 -7.80 2.30
N LEU A 76 7.81 -7.08 1.30
CA LEU A 76 6.38 -6.97 1.02
C LEU A 76 6.05 -7.64 -0.31
N TYR A 77 5.04 -8.51 -0.30
CA TYR A 77 4.49 -9.16 -1.48
C TYR A 77 3.06 -8.66 -1.69
N ALA A 78 2.81 -7.97 -2.80
CA ALA A 78 1.51 -7.44 -3.17
C ALA A 78 0.95 -8.14 -4.41
N SER A 79 -0.32 -8.48 -4.40
CA SER A 79 -0.98 -9.09 -5.57
C SER A 79 -1.02 -8.16 -6.78
N CYS A 80 -0.90 -6.85 -6.56
CA CYS A 80 -0.82 -5.82 -7.58
C CYS A 80 0.22 -4.78 -7.21
N GLU A 81 0.82 -4.15 -8.21
CA GLU A 81 1.77 -3.03 -8.05
C GLU A 81 1.19 -1.97 -7.11
N PRO A 82 1.90 -1.59 -6.04
CA PRO A 82 1.41 -0.61 -5.07
C PRO A 82 1.09 0.75 -5.71
N CYS A 83 -0.06 1.32 -5.37
CA CYS A 83 -0.43 2.68 -5.76
C CYS A 83 0.49 3.73 -5.09
N PRO A 84 0.44 5.02 -5.50
CA PRO A 84 1.30 6.04 -4.91
C PRO A 84 1.18 6.18 -3.39
N MET A 85 -0.03 6.06 -2.83
CA MET A 85 -0.26 6.08 -1.38
C MET A 85 0.46 4.93 -0.68
N CYS A 86 0.27 3.71 -1.19
CA CYS A 86 0.87 2.51 -0.60
C CYS A 86 2.38 2.50 -0.76
N LEU A 87 2.90 2.91 -1.93
CA LEU A 87 4.34 3.04 -2.15
C LEU A 87 4.96 4.00 -1.14
N SER A 88 4.34 5.16 -0.91
CA SER A 88 4.81 6.11 0.10
C SER A 88 4.80 5.51 1.51
N ALA A 89 3.74 4.79 1.88
CA ALA A 89 3.65 4.10 3.17
C ALA A 89 4.73 3.02 3.35
N ILE A 90 5.06 2.29 2.27
CA ILE A 90 6.13 1.30 2.27
C ILE A 90 7.48 1.95 2.54
N TYR A 91 7.77 3.08 1.90
CA TYR A 91 9.00 3.86 2.20
C TYR A 91 9.03 4.35 3.65
N TRP A 92 7.93 4.91 4.16
CA TRP A 92 7.86 5.36 5.55
C TRP A 92 8.03 4.24 6.58
N SER A 93 7.63 3.02 6.25
CA SER A 93 7.80 1.85 7.11
C SER A 93 9.18 1.18 7.01
N HIS A 94 10.05 1.65 6.12
CA HIS A 94 11.40 1.11 5.92
C HIS A 94 11.45 -0.36 5.49
N ILE A 95 10.45 -0.84 4.75
CA ILE A 95 10.47 -2.18 4.13
C ILE A 95 11.60 -2.24 3.10
N ASP A 96 12.34 -3.36 3.07
CA ASP A 96 13.55 -3.51 2.26
C ASP A 96 13.25 -3.77 0.78
N ASN A 97 12.27 -4.64 0.48
CA ASN A 97 11.95 -5.04 -0.88
C ASN A 97 10.44 -5.12 -1.13
N ILE A 98 10.05 -4.84 -2.36
CA ILE A 98 8.67 -4.97 -2.84
C ILE A 98 8.65 -5.97 -4.00
N PHE A 99 7.75 -6.95 -3.89
CA PHE A 99 7.44 -7.88 -4.97
C PHE A 99 5.96 -7.74 -5.32
N TYR A 100 5.62 -7.72 -6.61
CA TYR A 100 4.24 -7.61 -7.04
C TYR A 100 3.95 -8.53 -8.23
N ALA A 101 2.68 -8.91 -8.40
CA ALA A 101 2.23 -9.79 -9.48
C ALA A 101 1.61 -8.99 -10.63
N ASN A 102 0.39 -8.46 -10.47
CA ASN A 102 -0.27 -7.64 -11.48
C ASN A 102 0.36 -6.25 -11.57
N THR A 103 0.37 -5.68 -12.76
CA THR A 103 0.81 -4.30 -12.99
C THR A 103 -0.32 -3.31 -12.70
N ARG A 104 0.01 -2.02 -12.59
CA ARG A 104 -1.00 -0.96 -12.51
C ARG A 104 -1.87 -0.86 -13.77
N ASP A 105 -1.36 -1.28 -14.93
CA ASP A 105 -2.16 -1.35 -16.16
C ASP A 105 -3.22 -2.46 -16.07
N ASP A 106 -2.90 -3.60 -15.47
CA ASP A 106 -3.88 -4.65 -15.18
C ASP A 106 -4.99 -4.12 -14.25
N ALA A 107 -4.62 -3.36 -13.21
CA ALA A 107 -5.58 -2.73 -12.30
C ALA A 107 -6.46 -1.70 -13.02
N LYS A 108 -5.90 -0.88 -13.89
CA LYS A 108 -6.64 0.07 -14.71
C LYS A 108 -7.69 -0.60 -15.59
N ASN A 109 -7.36 -1.75 -16.16
CA ASN A 109 -8.28 -2.51 -17.03
C ASN A 109 -9.52 -3.03 -16.29
N ILE A 110 -9.48 -3.09 -14.97
CA ILE A 110 -10.64 -3.44 -14.12
C ILE A 110 -11.16 -2.24 -13.30
N ASN A 111 -10.95 -1.02 -13.81
CA ASN A 111 -11.43 0.26 -13.26
C ASN A 111 -10.77 0.70 -11.93
N PHE A 112 -9.57 0.22 -11.61
CA PHE A 112 -8.74 0.71 -10.51
C PHE A 112 -7.54 1.49 -11.07
N ASP A 113 -7.81 2.70 -11.59
CA ASP A 113 -6.80 3.56 -12.24
C ASP A 113 -6.25 4.60 -11.25
N ASP A 114 -4.96 4.50 -10.95
CA ASP A 114 -4.22 5.45 -10.11
C ASP A 114 -3.31 6.40 -10.90
N SER A 115 -3.35 6.33 -12.22
CA SER A 115 -2.46 7.13 -13.11
C SER A 115 -2.64 8.64 -12.91
N PHE A 116 -3.84 9.09 -12.53
CA PHE A 116 -4.12 10.49 -12.26
C PHE A 116 -3.31 11.02 -11.05
N ILE A 117 -3.06 10.20 -10.03
CA ILE A 117 -2.27 10.59 -8.86
C ILE A 117 -0.81 10.80 -9.25
N TYR A 118 -0.24 9.90 -10.06
CA TYR A 118 1.12 10.07 -10.60
C TYR A 118 1.23 11.36 -11.41
N SER A 119 0.22 11.66 -12.23
CA SER A 119 0.15 12.90 -13.00
C SER A 119 0.10 14.14 -12.09
N GLU A 120 -0.67 14.10 -11.01
CA GLU A 120 -0.76 15.20 -10.04
C GLU A 120 0.58 15.52 -9.36
N PHE A 121 1.37 14.50 -9.01
CA PHE A 121 2.69 14.70 -8.42
C PHE A 121 3.67 15.41 -9.36
N SER A 122 3.53 15.24 -10.66
CA SER A 122 4.38 15.89 -11.66
C SER A 122 4.02 17.37 -11.91
N LYS A 123 2.86 17.83 -11.45
CA LYS A 123 2.40 19.21 -11.62
C LYS A 123 2.99 20.13 -10.56
N LYS A 124 3.11 21.41 -10.90
CA LYS A 124 3.31 22.46 -9.90
C LYS A 124 2.11 22.50 -8.95
N ILE A 125 2.33 22.97 -7.73
CA ILE A 125 1.29 23.00 -6.69
C ILE A 125 0.04 23.77 -7.14
N GLU A 126 0.24 24.90 -7.83
CA GLU A 126 -0.84 25.76 -8.34
C GLU A 126 -1.68 25.12 -9.45
N ASP A 127 -1.13 24.11 -10.15
CA ASP A 127 -1.78 23.43 -11.29
C ASP A 127 -2.49 22.14 -10.90
N ARG A 128 -2.46 21.78 -9.61
CA ARG A 128 -3.09 20.55 -9.11
C ARG A 128 -4.60 20.67 -9.03
N LYS A 129 -5.31 19.57 -9.29
CA LYS A 129 -6.78 19.52 -9.27
C LYS A 129 -7.36 19.89 -7.90
N ILE A 130 -6.72 19.46 -6.83
CA ILE A 130 -7.10 19.85 -5.47
C ILE A 130 -6.29 21.09 -5.11
N PRO A 131 -6.94 22.27 -4.89
CA PRO A 131 -6.22 23.46 -4.51
C PRO A 131 -5.44 23.32 -3.21
N ILE A 132 -4.19 23.73 -3.22
CA ILE A 132 -3.30 23.71 -2.04
C ILE A 132 -2.85 25.13 -1.77
N LYS A 133 -3.03 25.60 -0.53
CA LYS A 133 -2.62 26.94 -0.11
C LYS A 133 -1.82 26.86 1.17
N GLN A 134 -0.66 27.53 1.19
CA GLN A 134 0.14 27.67 2.41
C GLN A 134 -0.51 28.72 3.32
N MET A 135 -0.60 28.43 4.61
CA MET A 135 -1.13 29.33 5.63
C MET A 135 -0.30 29.20 6.91
N LEU A 136 -0.12 30.31 7.62
CA LEU A 136 0.44 30.38 8.98
C LEU A 136 1.77 29.62 9.16
N ARG A 137 2.67 29.71 8.18
CA ARG A 137 3.96 29.02 8.21
C ARG A 137 4.77 29.35 9.45
N ASP A 138 4.86 30.65 9.81
CA ASP A 138 5.69 31.10 10.93
C ASP A 138 5.15 30.60 12.28
N GLU A 139 3.84 30.50 12.41
CA GLU A 139 3.21 29.89 13.58
C GLU A 139 3.51 28.39 13.68
N ALA A 140 3.44 27.69 12.54
CA ALA A 140 3.72 26.24 12.47
C ALA A 140 5.19 25.91 12.80
N LEU A 141 6.13 26.82 12.52
CA LEU A 141 7.55 26.63 12.83
C LEU A 141 7.87 26.66 14.34
N LYS A 142 6.93 27.00 15.19
CA LYS A 142 7.10 26.99 16.65
C LYS A 142 6.98 25.59 17.27
N ALA A 143 6.48 24.59 16.51
CA ALA A 143 6.37 23.20 16.94
C ALA A 143 7.67 22.43 16.71
#